data_0dfc55af0c9f604cd96e1c4e7579cf76
#
_entry.id   0dfc55af0c9f604cd96e1c4e7579cf76
#
_cell.length_a   1.000
_cell.length_b   1.000
_cell.length_c   1.000
_cell.angle_alpha   90.00
_cell.angle_beta   90.00
_cell.angle_gamma   90.00
#
_symmetry.space_group_name_H-M   'P 1'
#
loop_
_entity.id
_entity.type
_entity.pdbx_description
1 polymer ?
#
loop_
_entity_poly.entity_id
_entity_poly.type
_entity_poly.pdbx_seq_one_letter_code
_entity_poly.pdbx_strand_id
1 'polypeptide(L)'
;MPTIIPGEGSTTAVYDSKKGYSRFLLLVAGLGGLLYGVDVGIIGGALPYLEATSGLNAGQLSIIVAAVLLGSVISTLFAGLLADWLGRKPLMILSGLAFVVSIPIIALSHGYEPLFFGRLLQGISGGLIGLVVPLYLAECLTASSRGKGTAIFQWLLTLGIVTAAIIGMYYSYRVVAVVQAGSPAAIFAFKDQAWRRIFWVSLPPGILFVLGNFFVAESPRWLFRRGRRDAALAALLRSRSPEEAEIELREMQETVAAAKSQVPGGKKVKDSLLRRKYVIPFVLACIILACNQATGVNSIIGYNTNILLQSGLSDLHAHWGYVIFTSVNFLFTIGGVMLVDRKGRKFLFKLGTAGIFFSLLTVGALFLGTEKLSVDSGDTIQSLVKPDQTLALRFDQPEASRLLAGLGDAGRTIDASRASLTVIYSYGDFSAATAVVRSDDPAAIPVVITRESCVPNNRIEAFFRNPFADLHAARNAPLKIERALVGSIPDSQHGVFVALALFIFMAFYSVGPGVCVWLALSELMPTRIRSNGMSIALVLNQMVSTILAAVFLPVVSKHGYSTIFFAFASFTVIYFVTTAFFLPETKGKTLEEIEGYFEGTEKQADLL
;
A
#
# COMPACT_ATOMS: atom_id res chain seq x y z
N MET A 1 -42.70 54.22 12.93
CA MET A 1 -41.92 53.33 12.06
C MET A 1 -41.88 51.96 12.72
N PRO A 2 -42.44 50.92 12.15
CA PRO A 2 -42.38 49.61 12.76
C PRO A 2 -41.00 48.98 12.49
N THR A 3 -40.37 48.53 13.53
CA THR A 3 -39.13 47.74 13.55
C THR A 3 -39.44 46.36 12.89
N ILE A 4 -38.84 46.12 11.73
CA ILE A 4 -38.91 44.82 11.06
C ILE A 4 -37.98 43.88 11.83
N ILE A 5 -38.53 42.94 12.59
CA ILE A 5 -37.83 41.80 13.17
C ILE A 5 -37.51 40.85 12.02
N PRO A 6 -36.22 40.44 11.80
CA PRO A 6 -35.92 39.45 10.78
C PRO A 6 -36.61 38.13 11.11
N GLY A 7 -37.41 37.61 10.20
CA GLY A 7 -38.24 36.43 10.41
C GLY A 7 -37.38 35.17 10.64
N GLU A 8 -37.85 34.30 11.55
CA GLU A 8 -37.25 32.98 11.91
C GLU A 8 -36.94 32.08 10.72
N GLY A 9 -37.54 32.32 9.53
CA GLY A 9 -37.27 31.58 8.31
C GLY A 9 -35.89 31.83 7.68
N SER A 10 -35.25 33.00 7.95
CA SER A 10 -33.94 33.32 7.37
C SER A 10 -32.78 32.71 8.15
N THR A 11 -32.94 32.53 9.45
CA THR A 11 -31.90 31.92 10.32
C THR A 11 -31.82 30.40 10.16
N THR A 12 -32.94 29.72 9.97
CA THR A 12 -32.98 28.28 9.69
C THR A 12 -32.38 27.94 8.32
N ALA A 13 -32.69 28.71 7.27
CA ALA A 13 -32.14 28.50 5.92
C ALA A 13 -30.60 28.70 5.88
N VAL A 14 -30.07 29.69 6.60
CA VAL A 14 -28.63 29.96 6.69
C VAL A 14 -27.92 28.85 7.50
N TYR A 15 -28.53 28.36 8.55
CA TYR A 15 -27.99 27.27 9.37
C TYR A 15 -27.97 25.93 8.60
N ASP A 16 -29.00 25.63 7.83
CA ASP A 16 -29.07 24.45 6.97
C ASP A 16 -28.05 24.51 5.81
N SER A 17 -27.81 25.67 5.24
CA SER A 17 -26.79 25.90 4.21
C SER A 17 -25.37 25.60 4.74
N LYS A 18 -25.05 26.02 5.97
CA LYS A 18 -23.72 25.79 6.60
C LYS A 18 -23.49 24.32 6.95
N LYS A 19 -24.52 23.63 7.44
CA LYS A 19 -24.49 22.18 7.62
C LYS A 19 -24.32 21.44 6.29
N GLY A 20 -24.99 21.90 5.23
CA GLY A 20 -24.86 21.38 3.88
C GLY A 20 -23.42 21.46 3.36
N TYR A 21 -22.77 22.62 3.52
CA TYR A 21 -21.38 22.80 3.12
C TYR A 21 -20.42 21.91 3.91
N SER A 22 -20.59 21.78 5.23
CA SER A 22 -19.76 20.90 6.05
C SER A 22 -19.90 19.41 5.64
N ARG A 23 -21.11 18.96 5.30
CA ARG A 23 -21.34 17.61 4.75
C ARG A 23 -20.70 17.43 3.38
N PHE A 24 -20.81 18.44 2.50
CA PHE A 24 -20.16 18.44 1.19
C PHE A 24 -18.63 18.34 1.31
N LEU A 25 -18.02 19.09 2.24
CA LEU A 25 -16.60 19.05 2.51
C LEU A 25 -16.16 17.65 2.98
N LEU A 26 -16.92 17.02 3.88
CA LEU A 26 -16.67 15.66 4.34
C LEU A 26 -16.82 14.64 3.19
N LEU A 27 -17.78 14.84 2.29
CA LEU A 27 -17.97 13.98 1.12
C LEU A 27 -16.77 14.07 0.16
N VAL A 28 -16.33 15.29 -0.18
CA VAL A 28 -15.16 15.49 -1.08
C VAL A 28 -13.89 14.90 -0.46
N ALA A 29 -13.67 15.14 0.82
CA ALA A 29 -12.52 14.56 1.53
C ALA A 29 -12.62 13.03 1.64
N GLY A 30 -13.83 12.53 1.84
CA GLY A 30 -14.10 11.09 1.83
C GLY A 30 -13.85 10.44 0.47
N LEU A 31 -14.20 11.12 -0.63
CA LEU A 31 -13.84 10.68 -1.99
C LEU A 31 -12.32 10.58 -2.16
N GLY A 32 -11.53 11.48 -1.55
CA GLY A 32 -10.08 11.36 -1.52
C GLY A 32 -9.61 10.10 -0.80
N GLY A 33 -10.21 9.77 0.35
CA GLY A 33 -9.95 8.51 1.05
C GLY A 33 -10.30 7.28 0.21
N LEU A 34 -11.50 7.26 -0.37
CA LEU A 34 -11.96 6.19 -1.26
C LEU A 34 -11.00 6.00 -2.44
N LEU A 35 -10.57 7.09 -3.08
CA LEU A 35 -9.66 7.07 -4.21
C LEU A 35 -8.31 6.49 -3.84
N TYR A 36 -7.74 6.90 -2.71
CA TYR A 36 -6.50 6.35 -2.18
C TYR A 36 -6.64 4.85 -1.85
N GLY A 37 -7.78 4.44 -1.28
CA GLY A 37 -8.06 3.02 -1.02
C GLY A 37 -8.18 2.19 -2.30
N VAL A 38 -8.86 2.69 -3.32
CA VAL A 38 -8.94 2.05 -4.64
C VAL A 38 -7.54 1.91 -5.25
N ASP A 39 -6.71 2.94 -5.15
CA ASP A 39 -5.31 2.91 -5.64
C ASP A 39 -4.50 1.77 -5.03
N VAL A 40 -4.58 1.61 -3.71
CA VAL A 40 -3.89 0.54 -2.98
C VAL A 40 -4.43 -0.85 -3.33
N GLY A 41 -5.76 -0.99 -3.46
CA GLY A 41 -6.42 -2.29 -3.62
C GLY A 41 -6.50 -2.80 -5.06
N ILE A 42 -6.49 -1.91 -6.06
CA ILE A 42 -6.84 -2.26 -7.45
C ILE A 42 -5.88 -3.26 -8.08
N ILE A 43 -4.61 -3.21 -7.71
CA ILE A 43 -3.58 -4.11 -8.24
C ILE A 43 -3.83 -5.56 -7.82
N GLY A 44 -4.34 -5.80 -6.60
CA GLY A 44 -4.62 -7.14 -6.11
C GLY A 44 -5.64 -7.91 -6.95
N GLY A 45 -6.60 -7.21 -7.57
CA GLY A 45 -7.56 -7.82 -8.49
C GLY A 45 -7.11 -7.85 -9.95
N ALA A 46 -6.20 -6.96 -10.36
CA ALA A 46 -5.74 -6.83 -11.74
C ALA A 46 -4.49 -7.69 -12.04
N LEU A 47 -3.65 -7.91 -11.03
CA LEU A 47 -2.32 -8.51 -11.19
C LEU A 47 -2.34 -9.90 -11.82
N PRO A 48 -3.24 -10.85 -11.48
CA PRO A 48 -3.26 -12.16 -12.12
C PRO A 48 -3.47 -12.08 -13.63
N TYR A 49 -4.30 -11.14 -14.09
CA TYR A 49 -4.58 -10.96 -15.52
C TYR A 49 -3.43 -10.22 -16.23
N LEU A 50 -2.82 -9.25 -15.55
CA LEU A 50 -1.62 -8.57 -16.04
C LEU A 50 -0.46 -9.58 -16.18
N GLU A 51 -0.22 -10.41 -15.19
CA GLU A 51 0.79 -11.47 -15.21
C GLU A 51 0.57 -12.44 -16.37
N ALA A 52 -0.69 -12.88 -16.57
CA ALA A 52 -1.06 -13.83 -17.60
C ALA A 52 -0.97 -13.28 -19.02
N THR A 53 -0.94 -11.95 -19.24
CA THR A 53 -1.06 -11.38 -20.60
C THR A 53 0.06 -10.42 -21.01
N SER A 54 0.83 -9.91 -20.07
CA SER A 54 1.85 -8.88 -20.36
C SER A 54 3.18 -9.41 -20.88
N GLY A 55 3.50 -10.68 -20.63
CA GLY A 55 4.81 -11.26 -20.93
C GLY A 55 5.96 -10.71 -20.07
N LEU A 56 5.66 -9.97 -18.99
CA LEU A 56 6.64 -9.40 -18.09
C LEU A 56 7.19 -10.48 -17.14
N ASN A 57 8.47 -10.37 -16.80
CA ASN A 57 9.08 -11.26 -15.82
C ASN A 57 8.69 -10.87 -14.38
N ALA A 58 8.97 -11.77 -13.43
CA ALA A 58 8.63 -11.58 -12.02
C ALA A 58 9.22 -10.29 -11.43
N GLY A 59 10.44 -9.91 -11.82
CA GLY A 59 11.08 -8.67 -11.38
C GLY A 59 10.38 -7.42 -11.88
N GLN A 60 10.03 -7.39 -13.16
CA GLN A 60 9.29 -6.28 -13.78
C GLN A 60 7.90 -6.11 -13.15
N LEU A 61 7.17 -7.21 -12.94
CA LEU A 61 5.87 -7.18 -12.27
C LEU A 61 5.99 -6.64 -10.85
N SER A 62 6.98 -7.07 -10.07
CA SER A 62 7.22 -6.55 -8.73
C SER A 62 7.52 -5.05 -8.73
N ILE A 63 8.32 -4.57 -9.67
CA ILE A 63 8.62 -3.14 -9.78
C ILE A 63 7.36 -2.33 -10.14
N ILE A 64 6.49 -2.85 -11.00
CA ILE A 64 5.19 -2.22 -11.31
C ILE A 64 4.29 -2.11 -10.06
N VAL A 65 4.25 -3.16 -9.24
CA VAL A 65 3.51 -3.13 -7.96
C VAL A 65 4.16 -2.11 -7.00
N ALA A 66 5.47 -2.11 -6.89
CA ALA A 66 6.23 -1.21 -6.03
C ALA A 66 6.22 0.26 -6.51
N ALA A 67 5.99 0.52 -7.82
CA ALA A 67 6.03 1.85 -8.39
C ALA A 67 5.04 2.83 -7.75
N VAL A 68 3.87 2.35 -7.35
CA VAL A 68 2.88 3.17 -6.61
C VAL A 68 3.43 3.57 -5.24
N LEU A 69 4.04 2.63 -4.52
CA LEU A 69 4.63 2.90 -3.22
C LEU A 69 5.83 3.86 -3.34
N LEU A 70 6.64 3.68 -4.37
CA LEU A 70 7.75 4.59 -4.70
C LEU A 70 7.25 6.01 -5.02
N GLY A 71 6.20 6.14 -5.83
CA GLY A 71 5.56 7.41 -6.11
C GLY A 71 5.04 8.09 -4.85
N SER A 72 4.47 7.32 -3.93
CA SER A 72 4.03 7.81 -2.62
C SER A 72 5.21 8.28 -1.75
N VAL A 73 6.36 7.58 -1.75
CA VAL A 73 7.59 8.06 -1.08
C VAL A 73 8.00 9.42 -1.63
N ILE A 74 8.15 9.52 -2.95
CA ILE A 74 8.61 10.75 -3.61
C ILE A 74 7.67 11.91 -3.28
N SER A 75 6.37 11.71 -3.42
CA SER A 75 5.40 12.78 -3.16
C SER A 75 5.33 13.19 -1.70
N THR A 76 5.41 12.24 -0.76
CA THR A 76 5.36 12.52 0.68
C THR A 76 6.55 13.37 1.14
N LEU A 77 7.73 13.20 0.54
CA LEU A 77 8.91 14.03 0.82
C LEU A 77 8.65 15.52 0.57
N PHE A 78 7.90 15.86 -0.46
CA PHE A 78 7.65 17.23 -0.89
C PHE A 78 6.24 17.74 -0.55
N ALA A 79 5.31 16.86 -0.18
CA ALA A 79 3.90 17.20 0.00
C ALA A 79 3.66 18.32 1.01
N GLY A 80 4.39 18.32 2.13
CA GLY A 80 4.29 19.37 3.14
C GLY A 80 4.73 20.75 2.60
N LEU A 81 5.87 20.79 1.92
CA LEU A 81 6.39 22.01 1.28
C LEU A 81 5.44 22.52 0.20
N LEU A 82 4.94 21.61 -0.65
CA LEU A 82 3.98 21.94 -1.70
C LEU A 82 2.65 22.46 -1.11
N ALA A 83 2.16 21.84 -0.04
CA ALA A 83 0.95 22.26 0.65
C ALA A 83 1.09 23.67 1.25
N ASP A 84 2.27 24.00 1.79
CA ASP A 84 2.52 25.34 2.32
C ASP A 84 2.76 26.38 1.23
N TRP A 85 3.34 26.00 0.10
CA TRP A 85 3.63 26.90 -1.02
C TRP A 85 2.39 27.17 -1.88
N LEU A 86 1.73 26.13 -2.40
CA LEU A 86 0.60 26.22 -3.32
C LEU A 86 -0.74 26.48 -2.62
N GLY A 87 -0.89 25.96 -1.40
CA GLY A 87 -2.17 25.84 -0.70
C GLY A 87 -2.73 24.43 -0.73
N ARG A 88 -3.74 24.20 0.08
CA ARG A 88 -4.30 22.83 0.24
C ARG A 88 -5.22 22.49 -0.92
N LYS A 89 -6.10 23.41 -1.31
CA LYS A 89 -7.06 23.21 -2.41
C LYS A 89 -6.37 22.97 -3.76
N PRO A 90 -5.42 23.81 -4.23
CA PRO A 90 -4.72 23.54 -5.49
C PRO A 90 -3.97 22.21 -5.48
N LEU A 91 -3.39 21.84 -4.32
CA LEU A 91 -2.65 20.57 -4.20
C LEU A 91 -3.61 19.36 -4.26
N MET A 92 -4.81 19.46 -3.68
CA MET A 92 -5.86 18.43 -3.81
C MET A 92 -6.34 18.29 -5.27
N ILE A 93 -6.50 19.40 -5.99
CA ILE A 93 -6.85 19.37 -7.42
C ILE A 93 -5.72 18.73 -8.23
N LEU A 94 -4.46 19.12 -8.00
CA LEU A 94 -3.30 18.59 -8.71
C LEU A 94 -3.14 17.09 -8.46
N SER A 95 -3.31 16.63 -7.21
CA SER A 95 -3.27 15.22 -6.88
C SER A 95 -4.38 14.43 -7.60
N GLY A 96 -5.60 14.94 -7.61
CA GLY A 96 -6.70 14.32 -8.35
C GLY A 96 -6.47 14.27 -9.86
N LEU A 97 -5.92 15.35 -10.45
CA LEU A 97 -5.55 15.38 -11.88
C LEU A 97 -4.44 14.36 -12.19
N ALA A 98 -3.43 14.24 -11.34
CA ALA A 98 -2.37 13.23 -11.49
C ALA A 98 -2.98 11.82 -11.50
N PHE A 99 -3.96 11.55 -10.63
CA PHE A 99 -4.69 10.28 -10.64
C PHE A 99 -5.45 10.07 -11.95
N VAL A 100 -6.27 11.03 -12.36
CA VAL A 100 -7.09 10.96 -13.58
C VAL A 100 -6.22 10.73 -14.82
N VAL A 101 -5.06 11.39 -14.91
CA VAL A 101 -4.11 11.23 -16.03
C VAL A 101 -3.39 9.88 -15.97
N SER A 102 -3.09 9.35 -14.78
CA SER A 102 -2.39 8.07 -14.63
C SER A 102 -3.20 6.89 -15.19
N ILE A 103 -4.53 6.91 -15.06
CA ILE A 103 -5.40 5.81 -15.47
C ILE A 103 -5.32 5.51 -16.98
N PRO A 104 -5.50 6.47 -17.90
CA PRO A 104 -5.30 6.21 -19.33
C PRO A 104 -3.88 5.72 -19.64
N ILE A 105 -2.84 6.28 -19.00
CA ILE A 105 -1.46 5.84 -19.21
C ILE A 105 -1.31 4.35 -18.87
N ILE A 106 -1.87 3.91 -17.74
CA ILE A 106 -1.87 2.51 -17.32
C ILE A 106 -2.71 1.65 -18.26
N ALA A 107 -3.98 2.02 -18.45
CA ALA A 107 -4.95 1.18 -19.14
C ALA A 107 -4.70 1.03 -20.65
N LEU A 108 -4.02 2.00 -21.28
CA LEU A 108 -3.63 1.98 -22.69
C LEU A 108 -2.17 1.55 -22.89
N SER A 109 -1.46 1.23 -21.80
CA SER A 109 -0.04 0.87 -21.89
C SER A 109 0.20 -0.38 -22.73
N HIS A 110 1.29 -0.37 -23.50
CA HIS A 110 1.85 -1.53 -24.16
C HIS A 110 3.31 -1.67 -23.72
N GLY A 111 3.61 -2.73 -22.98
CA GLY A 111 4.95 -2.97 -22.44
C GLY A 111 5.19 -2.37 -21.05
N TYR A 112 6.42 -2.49 -20.58
CA TYR A 112 6.84 -2.21 -19.20
C TYR A 112 6.86 -0.71 -18.87
N GLU A 113 7.52 0.11 -19.71
CA GLU A 113 7.83 1.50 -19.38
C GLU A 113 6.58 2.37 -19.14
N PRO A 114 5.58 2.43 -20.07
CA PRO A 114 4.41 3.28 -19.84
C PRO A 114 3.59 2.80 -18.64
N LEU A 115 3.55 1.48 -18.40
CA LEU A 115 2.88 0.92 -17.23
C LEU A 115 3.57 1.35 -15.93
N PHE A 116 4.90 1.32 -15.89
CA PHE A 116 5.69 1.78 -14.74
C PHE A 116 5.44 3.27 -14.46
N PHE A 117 5.55 4.13 -15.48
CA PHE A 117 5.36 5.57 -15.29
C PHE A 117 3.92 5.91 -14.91
N GLY A 118 2.93 5.23 -15.47
CA GLY A 118 1.54 5.38 -15.08
C GLY A 118 1.30 5.01 -13.61
N ARG A 119 1.86 3.89 -13.16
CA ARG A 119 1.80 3.44 -11.76
C ARG A 119 2.56 4.37 -10.81
N LEU A 120 3.72 4.88 -11.23
CA LEU A 120 4.48 5.86 -10.46
C LEU A 120 3.68 7.17 -10.27
N LEU A 121 3.06 7.68 -11.34
CA LEU A 121 2.23 8.88 -11.28
C LEU A 121 0.99 8.67 -10.39
N GLN A 122 0.38 7.48 -10.47
CA GLN A 122 -0.72 7.09 -9.59
C GLN A 122 -0.28 7.11 -8.13
N GLY A 123 0.91 6.58 -7.80
CA GLY A 123 1.48 6.63 -6.47
C GLY A 123 1.81 8.04 -5.97
N ILE A 124 2.29 8.92 -6.85
CA ILE A 124 2.49 10.34 -6.53
C ILE A 124 1.16 10.98 -6.12
N SER A 125 0.09 10.70 -6.86
CA SER A 125 -1.25 11.14 -6.51
C SER A 125 -1.70 10.63 -5.13
N GLY A 126 -1.59 9.32 -4.90
CA GLY A 126 -1.98 8.67 -3.64
C GLY A 126 -1.26 9.25 -2.43
N GLY A 127 0.07 9.45 -2.52
CA GLY A 127 0.86 10.04 -1.45
C GLY A 127 0.50 11.49 -1.14
N LEU A 128 0.20 12.29 -2.17
CA LEU A 128 -0.31 13.66 -1.99
C LEU A 128 -1.69 13.65 -1.32
N ILE A 129 -2.63 12.83 -1.80
CA ILE A 129 -3.98 12.70 -1.22
C ILE A 129 -3.90 12.28 0.24
N GLY A 130 -3.09 11.25 0.54
CA GLY A 130 -2.92 10.71 1.89
C GLY A 130 -2.40 11.71 2.91
N LEU A 131 -1.70 12.77 2.47
CA LEU A 131 -1.19 13.84 3.34
C LEU A 131 -2.10 15.07 3.31
N VAL A 132 -2.45 15.57 2.11
CA VAL A 132 -3.12 16.88 2.00
C VAL A 132 -4.56 16.85 2.46
N VAL A 133 -5.29 15.75 2.22
CA VAL A 133 -6.72 15.68 2.58
C VAL A 133 -6.94 15.65 4.10
N PRO A 134 -6.25 14.81 4.90
CA PRO A 134 -6.33 14.89 6.36
C PRO A 134 -5.88 16.24 6.91
N LEU A 135 -4.82 16.84 6.35
CA LEU A 135 -4.34 18.17 6.73
C LEU A 135 -5.42 19.23 6.47
N TYR A 136 -6.03 19.21 5.30
CA TYR A 136 -7.12 20.12 4.92
C TYR A 136 -8.32 19.99 5.86
N LEU A 137 -8.73 18.76 6.18
CA LEU A 137 -9.81 18.50 7.14
C LEU A 137 -9.49 19.05 8.54
N ALA A 138 -8.24 18.85 9.01
CA ALA A 138 -7.80 19.36 10.30
C ALA A 138 -7.82 20.90 10.39
N GLU A 139 -7.63 21.59 9.27
CA GLU A 139 -7.63 23.05 9.18
C GLU A 139 -9.03 23.65 8.90
N CYS A 140 -9.93 22.91 8.24
CA CYS A 140 -11.25 23.41 7.85
C CYS A 140 -12.38 23.02 8.81
N LEU A 141 -12.24 21.90 9.55
CA LEU A 141 -13.26 21.44 10.48
C LEU A 141 -13.10 22.06 11.87
N THR A 142 -14.23 22.23 12.57
CA THR A 142 -14.24 22.63 13.99
C THR A 142 -13.58 21.57 14.88
N ALA A 143 -13.09 21.96 16.04
CA ALA A 143 -12.44 21.06 16.99
C ALA A 143 -13.31 19.82 17.32
N SER A 144 -14.62 20.00 17.48
CA SER A 144 -15.59 18.93 17.76
C SER A 144 -15.83 17.98 16.57
N SER A 145 -15.61 18.44 15.34
CA SER A 145 -15.85 17.66 14.11
C SER A 145 -14.57 17.11 13.48
N ARG A 146 -13.41 17.56 13.93
CA ARG A 146 -12.10 17.20 13.36
C ARG A 146 -11.82 15.71 13.42
N GLY A 147 -12.09 15.07 14.57
CA GLY A 147 -11.96 13.63 14.73
C GLY A 147 -12.87 12.82 13.80
N LYS A 148 -14.12 13.28 13.61
CA LYS A 148 -15.07 12.66 12.66
C LYS A 148 -14.57 12.74 11.21
N GLY A 149 -13.98 13.88 10.81
CA GLY A 149 -13.43 14.04 9.47
C GLY A 149 -12.30 13.08 9.16
N THR A 150 -11.34 12.95 10.07
CA THR A 150 -10.22 12.00 9.92
C THR A 150 -10.70 10.55 9.89
N ALA A 151 -11.69 10.21 10.73
CA ALA A 151 -12.30 8.89 10.75
C ALA A 151 -13.03 8.55 9.44
N ILE A 152 -13.75 9.50 8.84
CA ILE A 152 -14.43 9.33 7.54
C ILE A 152 -13.42 9.08 6.44
N PHE A 153 -12.31 9.83 6.40
CA PHE A 153 -11.23 9.60 5.43
C PHE A 153 -10.69 8.17 5.52
N GLN A 154 -10.33 7.72 6.73
CA GLN A 154 -9.81 6.37 6.96
C GLN A 154 -10.84 5.27 6.63
N TRP A 155 -12.09 5.51 6.95
CA TRP A 155 -13.18 4.58 6.66
C TRP A 155 -13.40 4.39 5.16
N LEU A 156 -13.44 5.50 4.43
CA LEU A 156 -13.61 5.46 2.98
C LEU A 156 -12.37 4.95 2.26
N LEU A 157 -11.18 5.10 2.87
CA LEU A 157 -9.97 4.46 2.38
C LEU A 157 -10.10 2.93 2.44
N THR A 158 -10.44 2.35 3.58
CA THR A 158 -10.61 0.90 3.69
C THR A 158 -11.77 0.37 2.85
N LEU A 159 -12.87 1.14 2.72
CA LEU A 159 -13.96 0.82 1.81
C LEU A 159 -13.50 0.86 0.33
N GLY A 160 -12.60 1.76 -0.03
CA GLY A 160 -11.99 1.83 -1.35
C GLY A 160 -11.23 0.55 -1.72
N ILE A 161 -10.50 -0.02 -0.77
CA ILE A 161 -9.80 -1.31 -0.96
C ILE A 161 -10.82 -2.43 -1.21
N VAL A 162 -11.90 -2.50 -0.42
CA VAL A 162 -12.98 -3.47 -0.64
C VAL A 162 -13.64 -3.29 -2.01
N THR A 163 -13.91 -2.05 -2.41
CA THR A 163 -14.51 -1.73 -3.71
C THR A 163 -13.61 -2.23 -4.85
N ALA A 164 -12.30 -2.01 -4.76
CA ALA A 164 -11.34 -2.51 -5.73
C ALA A 164 -11.34 -4.04 -5.82
N ALA A 165 -11.42 -4.74 -4.69
CA ALA A 165 -11.51 -6.19 -4.64
C ALA A 165 -12.80 -6.72 -5.30
N ILE A 166 -13.96 -6.06 -5.05
CA ILE A 166 -15.24 -6.40 -5.68
C ILE A 166 -15.18 -6.21 -7.21
N ILE A 167 -14.52 -5.15 -7.68
CA ILE A 167 -14.31 -4.93 -9.12
C ILE A 167 -13.48 -6.08 -9.71
N GLY A 168 -12.39 -6.49 -9.07
CA GLY A 168 -11.60 -7.64 -9.49
C GLY A 168 -12.41 -8.92 -9.55
N MET A 169 -13.19 -9.21 -8.52
CA MET A 169 -14.11 -10.36 -8.46
C MET A 169 -15.15 -10.35 -9.60
N TYR A 170 -15.74 -9.19 -9.92
CA TYR A 170 -16.68 -9.06 -11.04
C TYR A 170 -16.05 -9.49 -12.37
N TYR A 171 -14.82 -9.07 -12.65
CA TYR A 171 -14.12 -9.47 -13.86
C TYR A 171 -13.71 -10.95 -13.84
N SER A 172 -13.37 -11.51 -12.68
CA SER A 172 -13.14 -12.94 -12.53
C SER A 172 -14.39 -13.77 -12.91
N TYR A 173 -15.55 -13.36 -12.46
CA TYR A 173 -16.83 -13.98 -12.86
C TYR A 173 -17.00 -13.99 -14.39
N ARG A 174 -16.64 -12.89 -15.05
CA ARG A 174 -16.72 -12.76 -16.50
C ARG A 174 -15.65 -13.61 -17.21
N VAL A 175 -14.45 -13.74 -16.63
CA VAL A 175 -13.39 -14.62 -17.15
C VAL A 175 -13.87 -16.09 -17.15
N VAL A 176 -14.47 -16.55 -16.05
CA VAL A 176 -15.01 -17.92 -15.95
C VAL A 176 -16.02 -18.20 -17.06
N ALA A 177 -16.93 -17.27 -17.34
CA ALA A 177 -17.92 -17.42 -18.41
C ALA A 177 -17.26 -17.52 -19.80
N VAL A 178 -16.18 -16.77 -20.05
CA VAL A 178 -15.43 -16.82 -21.32
C VAL A 178 -14.62 -18.12 -21.43
N VAL A 179 -14.06 -18.62 -20.32
CA VAL A 179 -13.33 -19.90 -20.28
C VAL A 179 -14.25 -21.07 -20.66
N GLN A 180 -15.51 -21.06 -20.22
CA GLN A 180 -16.48 -22.10 -20.54
C GLN A 180 -16.93 -22.07 -22.00
N ALA A 181 -16.89 -20.93 -22.66
CA ALA A 181 -17.45 -20.74 -24.02
C ALA A 181 -16.39 -20.61 -25.11
N GLY A 182 -15.08 -20.44 -24.78
CA GLY A 182 -14.14 -19.81 -25.67
C GLY A 182 -12.91 -20.61 -26.07
N SER A 183 -12.32 -20.13 -27.16
CA SER A 183 -10.99 -20.53 -27.61
C SER A 183 -9.90 -19.86 -26.73
N PRO A 184 -8.67 -20.42 -26.64
CA PRO A 184 -7.55 -19.84 -25.93
C PRO A 184 -7.28 -18.35 -26.27
N ALA A 185 -7.43 -18.01 -27.57
CA ALA A 185 -7.25 -16.62 -28.02
C ALA A 185 -8.31 -15.67 -27.46
N ALA A 186 -9.58 -16.10 -27.37
CA ALA A 186 -10.64 -15.29 -26.77
C ALA A 186 -10.43 -15.09 -25.25
N ILE A 187 -9.97 -16.13 -24.55
CA ILE A 187 -9.65 -16.07 -23.11
C ILE A 187 -8.51 -15.10 -22.87
N PHE A 188 -7.43 -15.17 -23.66
CA PHE A 188 -6.30 -14.26 -23.59
C PHE A 188 -6.72 -12.81 -23.83
N ALA A 189 -7.45 -12.55 -24.91
CA ALA A 189 -7.94 -11.21 -25.24
C ALA A 189 -8.86 -10.64 -24.14
N PHE A 190 -9.69 -11.49 -23.53
CA PHE A 190 -10.55 -11.07 -22.43
C PHE A 190 -9.75 -10.77 -21.16
N LYS A 191 -8.77 -11.60 -20.78
CA LYS A 191 -7.87 -11.35 -19.62
C LYS A 191 -7.09 -10.04 -19.82
N ASP A 192 -6.54 -9.76 -21.02
CA ASP A 192 -5.85 -8.50 -21.32
C ASP A 192 -6.78 -7.29 -21.17
N GLN A 193 -8.01 -7.39 -21.67
CA GLN A 193 -8.99 -6.33 -21.46
C GLN A 193 -9.46 -6.21 -20.00
N ALA A 194 -9.50 -7.30 -19.24
CA ALA A 194 -10.01 -7.30 -17.86
C ALA A 194 -9.17 -6.42 -16.97
N TRP A 195 -7.83 -6.60 -16.91
CA TRP A 195 -6.99 -5.76 -16.07
C TRP A 195 -7.03 -4.28 -16.48
N ARG A 196 -7.10 -3.97 -17.77
CA ARG A 196 -7.24 -2.61 -18.28
C ARG A 196 -8.54 -1.95 -17.83
N ARG A 197 -9.66 -2.67 -17.93
CA ARG A 197 -10.98 -2.21 -17.50
C ARG A 197 -11.08 -2.05 -16.00
N ILE A 198 -10.42 -2.91 -15.22
CA ILE A 198 -10.33 -2.77 -13.76
C ILE A 198 -9.75 -1.39 -13.42
N PHE A 199 -8.68 -0.95 -14.08
CA PHE A 199 -8.15 0.41 -13.89
C PHE A 199 -9.13 1.50 -14.35
N TRP A 200 -9.78 1.34 -15.51
CA TRP A 200 -10.74 2.33 -16.01
C TRP A 200 -11.90 2.62 -15.04
N VAL A 201 -12.35 1.64 -14.26
CA VAL A 201 -13.43 1.82 -13.27
C VAL A 201 -13.06 2.82 -12.17
N SER A 202 -11.76 3.06 -11.92
CA SER A 202 -11.31 4.05 -10.94
C SER A 202 -11.34 5.50 -11.46
N LEU A 203 -11.53 5.71 -12.76
CA LEU A 203 -11.54 7.04 -13.37
C LEU A 203 -12.72 7.92 -12.91
N PRO A 204 -14.00 7.46 -12.89
CA PRO A 204 -15.13 8.28 -12.47
C PRO A 204 -14.99 8.86 -11.05
N PRO A 205 -14.64 8.10 -9.99
CA PRO A 205 -14.42 8.68 -8.67
C PRO A 205 -13.25 9.68 -8.66
N GLY A 206 -12.21 9.47 -9.48
CA GLY A 206 -11.13 10.44 -9.66
C GLY A 206 -11.61 11.78 -10.22
N ILE A 207 -12.43 11.75 -11.27
CA ILE A 207 -13.03 12.94 -11.87
C ILE A 207 -13.93 13.64 -10.85
N LEU A 208 -14.77 12.89 -10.12
CA LEU A 208 -15.65 13.45 -9.09
C LEU A 208 -14.84 14.12 -7.96
N PHE A 209 -13.72 13.55 -7.56
CA PHE A 209 -12.82 14.16 -6.58
C PHE A 209 -12.25 15.49 -7.10
N VAL A 210 -11.76 15.54 -8.33
CA VAL A 210 -11.26 16.78 -8.95
C VAL A 210 -12.36 17.83 -9.01
N LEU A 211 -13.54 17.48 -9.56
CA LEU A 211 -14.66 18.40 -9.67
C LEU A 211 -15.13 18.91 -8.31
N GLY A 212 -15.25 18.05 -7.31
CA GLY A 212 -15.62 18.42 -5.94
C GLY A 212 -14.65 19.43 -5.34
N ASN A 213 -13.36 19.30 -5.62
CA ASN A 213 -12.35 20.22 -5.10
C ASN A 213 -12.41 21.63 -5.69
N PHE A 214 -13.03 21.84 -6.84
CA PHE A 214 -13.26 23.20 -7.35
C PHE A 214 -14.25 23.98 -6.48
N PHE A 215 -15.20 23.30 -5.83
CA PHE A 215 -16.26 23.94 -5.03
C PHE A 215 -15.93 24.10 -3.55
N VAL A 216 -14.89 23.47 -3.02
CA VAL A 216 -14.43 23.69 -1.65
C VAL A 216 -13.65 25.01 -1.53
N ALA A 217 -13.65 25.62 -0.34
CA ALA A 217 -12.83 26.78 -0.04
C ALA A 217 -11.38 26.37 0.21
N GLU A 218 -10.44 27.30 0.08
CA GLU A 218 -9.08 27.09 0.56
C GLU A 218 -9.03 27.08 2.10
N SER A 219 -7.99 26.46 2.68
CA SER A 219 -7.80 26.40 4.12
C SER A 219 -7.77 27.79 4.75
N PRO A 220 -8.66 28.10 5.73
CA PRO A 220 -8.66 29.40 6.40
C PRO A 220 -7.35 29.66 7.15
N ARG A 221 -6.73 28.64 7.74
CA ARG A 221 -5.45 28.76 8.43
C ARG A 221 -4.29 29.07 7.48
N TRP A 222 -4.30 28.49 6.28
CA TRP A 222 -3.29 28.78 5.26
C TRP A 222 -3.47 30.22 4.72
N LEU A 223 -4.71 30.63 4.41
CA LEU A 223 -5.01 31.99 3.96
C LEU A 223 -4.57 33.02 4.98
N PHE A 224 -4.85 32.78 6.26
CA PHE A 224 -4.43 33.66 7.36
C PHE A 224 -2.91 33.78 7.48
N ARG A 225 -2.18 32.66 7.42
CA ARG A 225 -0.70 32.65 7.43
C ARG A 225 -0.08 33.41 6.25
N ARG A 226 -0.79 33.49 5.13
CA ARG A 226 -0.40 34.29 3.94
C ARG A 226 -0.83 35.75 4.01
N GLY A 227 -1.35 36.22 5.14
CA GLY A 227 -1.81 37.59 5.30
C GLY A 227 -3.15 37.92 4.63
N ARG A 228 -3.86 36.93 4.09
CA ARG A 228 -5.16 37.08 3.40
C ARG A 228 -6.31 36.95 4.39
N ARG A 229 -6.43 37.92 5.33
CA ARG A 229 -7.38 37.86 6.45
C ARG A 229 -8.84 37.77 5.98
N ASP A 230 -9.22 38.62 5.02
CA ASP A 230 -10.61 38.67 4.54
C ASP A 230 -11.03 37.39 3.81
N ALA A 231 -10.10 36.81 3.05
CA ALA A 231 -10.30 35.49 2.42
C ALA A 231 -10.41 34.37 3.46
N ALA A 232 -9.63 34.44 4.56
CA ALA A 232 -9.71 33.47 5.65
C ALA A 232 -11.06 33.56 6.36
N LEU A 233 -11.56 34.78 6.63
CA LEU A 233 -12.90 35.02 7.19
C LEU A 233 -13.99 34.50 6.26
N ALA A 234 -13.92 34.80 4.97
CA ALA A 234 -14.88 34.29 3.98
C ALA A 234 -14.90 32.76 3.91
N ALA A 235 -13.74 32.11 4.05
CA ALA A 235 -13.67 30.65 4.08
C ALA A 235 -14.30 30.07 5.37
N LEU A 236 -14.09 30.70 6.53
CA LEU A 236 -14.70 30.31 7.79
C LEU A 236 -16.24 30.46 7.75
N LEU A 237 -16.75 31.56 7.23
CA LEU A 237 -18.17 31.84 7.15
C LEU A 237 -18.98 30.84 6.30
N ARG A 238 -18.30 30.04 5.46
CA ARG A 238 -18.96 28.95 4.72
C ARG A 238 -19.47 27.82 5.62
N SER A 239 -18.79 27.58 6.77
CA SER A 239 -19.10 26.47 7.65
C SER A 239 -19.42 26.86 9.09
N ARG A 240 -19.23 28.14 9.48
CA ARG A 240 -19.37 28.65 10.84
C ARG A 240 -20.34 29.82 10.92
N SER A 241 -20.85 30.11 12.12
CA SER A 241 -21.56 31.35 12.38
C SER A 241 -20.60 32.56 12.30
N PRO A 242 -21.07 33.77 12.09
CA PRO A 242 -20.20 34.95 12.09
C PRO A 242 -19.42 35.11 13.39
N GLU A 243 -20.04 34.83 14.54
CA GLU A 243 -19.44 34.91 15.85
C GLU A 243 -18.33 33.85 16.02
N GLU A 244 -18.60 32.57 15.65
CA GLU A 244 -17.60 31.50 15.69
C GLU A 244 -16.43 31.79 14.74
N ALA A 245 -16.69 32.36 13.56
CA ALA A 245 -15.66 32.69 12.58
C ALA A 245 -14.73 33.79 13.09
N GLU A 246 -15.26 34.81 13.78
CA GLU A 246 -14.47 35.87 14.38
C GLU A 246 -13.65 35.40 15.57
N ILE A 247 -14.21 34.52 16.43
CA ILE A 247 -13.48 33.92 17.55
C ILE A 247 -12.28 33.13 17.01
N GLU A 248 -12.51 32.24 16.03
CA GLU A 248 -11.42 31.41 15.46
C GLU A 248 -10.36 32.26 14.76
N LEU A 249 -10.78 33.35 14.10
CA LEU A 249 -9.85 34.31 13.48
C LEU A 249 -8.98 35.00 14.53
N ARG A 250 -9.56 35.37 15.69
CA ARG A 250 -8.84 35.96 16.82
C ARG A 250 -7.85 34.98 17.44
N GLU A 251 -8.25 33.71 17.64
CA GLU A 251 -7.36 32.65 18.11
C GLU A 251 -6.16 32.43 17.17
N MET A 252 -6.40 32.49 15.85
CA MET A 252 -5.29 32.43 14.87
C MET A 252 -4.35 33.64 15.01
N GLN A 253 -4.87 34.84 15.29
CA GLN A 253 -4.05 36.05 15.52
C GLN A 253 -3.20 35.89 16.77
N GLU A 254 -3.78 35.44 17.88
CA GLU A 254 -3.09 35.22 19.15
C GLU A 254 -1.99 34.18 19.00
N THR A 255 -2.26 33.07 18.29
CA THR A 255 -1.27 32.03 18.01
C THR A 255 -0.08 32.58 17.23
N VAL A 256 -0.30 33.40 16.21
CA VAL A 256 0.78 34.02 15.42
C VAL A 256 1.51 35.08 16.23
N ALA A 257 0.82 35.85 17.06
CA ALA A 257 1.42 36.85 17.94
C ALA A 257 2.30 36.16 19.01
N ALA A 258 1.82 35.10 19.64
CA ALA A 258 2.58 34.28 20.59
C ALA A 258 3.84 33.66 19.96
N ALA A 259 3.71 33.15 18.72
CA ALA A 259 4.87 32.62 17.99
C ALA A 259 5.91 33.70 17.65
N LYS A 260 5.48 34.93 17.37
CA LYS A 260 6.38 36.07 17.14
C LYS A 260 6.99 36.60 18.43
N SER A 261 6.30 36.60 19.54
CA SER A 261 6.83 37.05 20.85
C SER A 261 7.82 36.07 21.50
N GLN A 262 7.80 34.80 21.04
CA GLN A 262 8.80 33.81 21.46
C GLN A 262 10.16 33.92 20.74
N VAL A 263 10.38 34.95 19.91
CA VAL A 263 11.67 35.32 19.31
C VAL A 263 11.94 36.79 19.58
N PRO A 264 13.09 37.25 20.07
CA PRO A 264 14.24 36.70 20.72
C PRO A 264 14.72 37.56 21.90
N GLY A 265 15.37 37.01 22.88
CA GLY A 265 16.13 37.68 23.97
C GLY A 265 16.53 36.73 25.09
N GLY A 266 15.79 35.65 25.25
CA GLY A 266 16.21 34.58 26.15
C GLY A 266 17.34 33.77 25.51
N LYS A 267 18.44 33.54 26.22
CA LYS A 267 19.47 32.56 25.87
C LYS A 267 18.75 31.30 25.40
N LYS A 268 18.77 31.02 24.08
CA LYS A 268 18.43 29.69 23.59
C LYS A 268 19.34 28.73 24.35
N VAL A 269 18.83 28.10 25.39
CA VAL A 269 19.47 26.92 25.93
C VAL A 269 19.55 26.00 24.72
N LYS A 270 20.75 25.81 24.16
CA LYS A 270 21.04 24.90 23.08
C LYS A 270 20.85 23.49 23.62
N ASP A 271 19.59 23.12 23.85
CA ASP A 271 19.25 21.76 24.20
C ASP A 271 19.61 20.90 23.00
N SER A 272 20.62 20.07 23.13
CA SER A 272 21.11 19.23 22.02
C SER A 272 20.00 18.31 21.57
N LEU A 273 19.76 18.22 20.24
CA LEU A 273 18.84 17.24 19.66
C LEU A 273 19.28 15.79 19.89
N LEU A 274 20.53 15.59 20.30
CA LEU A 274 21.09 14.27 20.66
C LEU A 274 20.77 13.84 22.10
N ARG A 275 19.97 14.62 22.85
CA ARG A 275 19.52 14.19 24.18
C ARG A 275 18.61 12.97 24.08
N ARG A 276 18.70 12.13 25.11
CA ARG A 276 17.96 10.86 25.24
C ARG A 276 16.46 11.04 25.02
N LYS A 277 15.85 12.11 25.53
CA LYS A 277 14.44 12.45 25.39
C LYS A 277 13.97 12.70 23.94
N TYR A 278 14.87 13.03 23.02
CA TYR A 278 14.55 13.21 21.60
C TYR A 278 14.92 11.98 20.76
N VAL A 279 16.10 11.39 21.04
CA VAL A 279 16.64 10.30 20.24
C VAL A 279 15.85 9.01 20.45
N ILE A 280 15.54 8.64 21.70
CA ILE A 280 14.87 7.37 21.99
C ILE A 280 13.46 7.32 21.39
N PRO A 281 12.56 8.30 21.61
CA PRO A 281 11.24 8.28 21.00
C PRO A 281 11.29 8.30 19.48
N PHE A 282 12.22 9.05 18.90
CA PHE A 282 12.41 9.10 17.45
C PHE A 282 12.83 7.74 16.87
N VAL A 283 13.87 7.12 17.44
CA VAL A 283 14.33 5.79 16.99
C VAL A 283 13.26 4.73 17.20
N LEU A 284 12.58 4.76 18.35
CA LEU A 284 11.47 3.85 18.64
C LEU A 284 10.34 3.99 17.62
N ALA A 285 9.93 5.20 17.28
CA ALA A 285 8.92 5.44 16.26
C ALA A 285 9.38 4.96 14.87
N CYS A 286 10.64 5.20 14.49
CA CYS A 286 11.21 4.69 13.24
C CYS A 286 11.18 3.16 13.17
N ILE A 287 11.57 2.47 14.26
CA ILE A 287 11.53 1.01 14.32
C ILE A 287 10.08 0.49 14.22
N ILE A 288 9.15 1.08 14.98
CA ILE A 288 7.73 0.70 14.95
C ILE A 288 7.16 0.85 13.54
N LEU A 289 7.42 1.97 12.84
CA LEU A 289 6.92 2.21 11.50
C LEU A 289 7.58 1.31 10.47
N ALA A 290 8.88 1.08 10.56
CA ALA A 290 9.59 0.15 9.68
C ALA A 290 9.06 -1.28 9.86
N CYS A 291 8.95 -1.76 11.09
CA CYS A 291 8.43 -3.09 11.40
C CYS A 291 6.96 -3.24 11.00
N ASN A 292 6.15 -2.19 11.09
CA ASN A 292 4.76 -2.21 10.64
C ASN A 292 4.66 -2.63 9.16
N GLN A 293 5.50 -2.07 8.29
CA GLN A 293 5.54 -2.46 6.88
C GLN A 293 6.28 -3.78 6.66
N ALA A 294 7.26 -4.09 7.51
CA ALA A 294 8.02 -5.34 7.44
C ALA A 294 7.20 -6.59 7.82
N THR A 295 5.99 -6.43 8.37
CA THR A 295 4.98 -7.50 8.43
C THR A 295 4.52 -7.98 7.04
N GLY A 296 4.85 -7.23 5.98
CA GLY A 296 4.48 -7.54 4.61
C GLY A 296 3.06 -7.15 4.22
N VAL A 297 2.35 -6.37 5.03
CA VAL A 297 0.91 -6.08 4.82
C VAL A 297 0.61 -5.53 3.43
N ASN A 298 1.37 -4.55 2.92
CA ASN A 298 1.13 -3.99 1.59
C ASN A 298 1.48 -4.96 0.47
N SER A 299 2.51 -5.79 0.65
CA SER A 299 2.82 -6.88 -0.29
C SER A 299 1.70 -7.92 -0.29
N ILE A 300 1.21 -8.32 0.89
CA ILE A 300 0.10 -9.29 1.00
C ILE A 300 -1.19 -8.72 0.38
N ILE A 301 -1.48 -7.43 0.52
CA ILE A 301 -2.63 -6.78 -0.15
C ILE A 301 -2.44 -6.81 -1.67
N GLY A 302 -1.27 -6.38 -2.16
CA GLY A 302 -1.00 -6.26 -3.60
C GLY A 302 -0.91 -7.59 -4.33
N TYR A 303 -0.40 -8.63 -3.67
CA TYR A 303 -0.23 -9.99 -4.23
C TYR A 303 -1.27 -10.99 -3.74
N ASN A 304 -2.30 -10.56 -3.00
CA ASN A 304 -3.24 -11.45 -2.32
C ASN A 304 -3.84 -12.51 -3.25
N THR A 305 -4.41 -12.09 -4.37
CA THR A 305 -5.03 -13.01 -5.33
C THR A 305 -4.00 -13.98 -5.91
N ASN A 306 -2.78 -13.52 -6.23
CA ASN A 306 -1.70 -14.40 -6.71
C ASN A 306 -1.29 -15.43 -5.65
N ILE A 307 -1.16 -15.02 -4.37
CA ILE A 307 -0.86 -15.93 -3.26
C ILE A 307 -1.94 -17.02 -3.16
N LEU A 308 -3.22 -16.62 -3.24
CA LEU A 308 -4.35 -17.55 -3.17
C LEU A 308 -4.46 -18.47 -4.39
N LEU A 309 -4.16 -17.98 -5.59
CA LEU A 309 -4.06 -18.81 -6.79
C LEU A 309 -2.96 -19.87 -6.65
N GLN A 310 -1.78 -19.47 -6.19
CA GLN A 310 -0.64 -20.39 -6.01
C GLN A 310 -0.86 -21.36 -4.84
N SER A 311 -1.72 -21.04 -3.89
CA SER A 311 -2.12 -21.96 -2.82
C SER A 311 -3.13 -23.02 -3.27
N GLY A 312 -3.59 -23.00 -4.53
CA GLY A 312 -4.48 -24.01 -5.13
C GLY A 312 -5.94 -23.58 -5.29
N LEU A 313 -6.30 -22.35 -4.98
CA LEU A 313 -7.64 -21.83 -5.27
C LEU A 313 -7.81 -21.55 -6.78
N SER A 314 -9.04 -21.72 -7.26
CA SER A 314 -9.41 -21.26 -8.61
C SER A 314 -9.44 -19.73 -8.67
N ASP A 315 -9.40 -19.18 -9.89
CA ASP A 315 -9.44 -17.74 -10.13
C ASP A 315 -10.59 -17.05 -9.37
N LEU A 316 -11.78 -17.59 -9.48
CA LEU A 316 -12.97 -17.05 -8.81
C LEU A 316 -12.85 -17.12 -7.27
N HIS A 317 -12.39 -18.26 -6.73
CA HIS A 317 -12.25 -18.40 -5.27
C HIS A 317 -11.11 -17.53 -4.72
N ALA A 318 -10.04 -17.32 -5.47
CA ALA A 318 -8.96 -16.41 -5.09
C ALA A 318 -9.43 -14.94 -5.03
N HIS A 319 -10.23 -14.50 -6.00
CA HIS A 319 -10.82 -13.16 -5.97
C HIS A 319 -11.86 -13.00 -4.84
N TRP A 320 -12.68 -14.03 -4.57
CA TRP A 320 -13.54 -14.03 -3.38
C TRP A 320 -12.73 -13.97 -2.08
N GLY A 321 -11.63 -14.71 -2.00
CA GLY A 321 -10.68 -14.64 -0.89
C GLY A 321 -10.16 -13.22 -0.68
N TYR A 322 -9.84 -12.51 -1.76
CA TYR A 322 -9.41 -11.11 -1.69
C TYR A 322 -10.53 -10.18 -1.20
N VAL A 323 -11.76 -10.36 -1.64
CA VAL A 323 -12.92 -9.59 -1.13
C VAL A 323 -13.13 -9.81 0.36
N ILE A 324 -13.07 -11.07 0.82
CA ILE A 324 -13.21 -11.40 2.25
C ILE A 324 -12.05 -10.79 3.05
N PHE A 325 -10.81 -10.93 2.58
CA PHE A 325 -9.62 -10.38 3.21
C PHE A 325 -9.71 -8.85 3.42
N THR A 326 -10.13 -8.13 2.39
CA THR A 326 -10.29 -6.67 2.46
C THR A 326 -11.52 -6.27 3.29
N SER A 327 -12.58 -7.06 3.28
CA SER A 327 -13.75 -6.86 4.15
C SER A 327 -13.41 -7.07 5.63
N VAL A 328 -12.57 -8.06 5.94
CA VAL A 328 -12.01 -8.25 7.29
C VAL A 328 -11.21 -7.01 7.70
N ASN A 329 -10.35 -6.48 6.81
CA ASN A 329 -9.64 -5.23 7.07
C ASN A 329 -10.60 -4.09 7.42
N PHE A 330 -11.63 -3.88 6.62
CA PHE A 330 -12.62 -2.83 6.84
C PHE A 330 -13.35 -2.97 8.18
N LEU A 331 -13.90 -4.15 8.46
CA LEU A 331 -14.69 -4.40 9.67
C LEU A 331 -13.83 -4.36 10.94
N PHE A 332 -12.66 -4.98 10.91
CA PHE A 332 -11.77 -5.05 12.08
C PHE A 332 -11.05 -3.71 12.37
N THR A 333 -10.87 -2.86 11.38
CA THR A 333 -10.41 -1.47 11.61
C THR A 333 -11.42 -0.69 12.46
N ILE A 334 -12.73 -0.87 12.23
CA ILE A 334 -13.77 -0.27 13.08
C ILE A 334 -13.62 -0.75 14.52
N GLY A 335 -13.50 -2.07 14.71
CA GLY A 335 -13.29 -2.68 16.02
C GLY A 335 -12.02 -2.16 16.70
N GLY A 336 -10.92 -2.03 15.96
CA GLY A 336 -9.65 -1.48 16.46
C GLY A 336 -9.77 -0.05 16.97
N VAL A 337 -10.43 0.83 16.21
CA VAL A 337 -10.69 2.23 16.63
C VAL A 337 -11.53 2.28 17.91
N MET A 338 -12.52 1.41 18.06
CA MET A 338 -13.33 1.35 19.30
C MET A 338 -12.56 0.81 20.51
N LEU A 339 -11.63 -0.11 20.28
CA LEU A 339 -10.86 -0.77 21.33
C LEU A 339 -9.66 0.06 21.80
N VAL A 340 -9.07 0.90 20.95
CA VAL A 340 -7.83 1.62 21.24
C VAL A 340 -7.96 2.54 22.45
N ASP A 341 -9.11 3.19 22.62
CA ASP A 341 -9.39 4.05 23.77
C ASP A 341 -9.79 3.28 25.03
N ARG A 342 -10.28 2.02 24.88
CA ARG A 342 -10.69 1.18 26.00
C ARG A 342 -9.55 0.37 26.59
N LYS A 343 -8.72 -0.27 25.72
CA LYS A 343 -7.68 -1.24 26.14
C LYS A 343 -6.26 -0.68 26.12
N GLY A 344 -6.03 0.48 25.50
CA GLY A 344 -4.72 1.10 25.37
C GLY A 344 -3.93 0.61 24.15
N ARG A 345 -2.91 1.40 23.79
CA ARG A 345 -2.13 1.16 22.56
C ARG A 345 -1.19 -0.03 22.70
N LYS A 346 -0.50 -0.14 23.84
CA LYS A 346 0.47 -1.21 24.13
C LYS A 346 -0.18 -2.60 24.09
N PHE A 347 -1.37 -2.74 24.67
CA PHE A 347 -2.11 -4.00 24.66
C PHE A 347 -2.47 -4.43 23.24
N LEU A 348 -2.99 -3.51 22.43
CA LEU A 348 -3.41 -3.81 21.06
C LEU A 348 -2.21 -4.12 20.15
N PHE A 349 -1.07 -3.46 20.35
CA PHE A 349 0.16 -3.82 19.65
C PHE A 349 0.61 -5.25 19.99
N LYS A 350 0.66 -5.60 21.28
CA LYS A 350 1.03 -6.95 21.72
C LYS A 350 0.10 -8.01 21.12
N LEU A 351 -1.20 -7.81 21.23
CA LEU A 351 -2.22 -8.73 20.70
C LEU A 351 -2.09 -8.86 19.17
N GLY A 352 -2.02 -7.73 18.47
CA GLY A 352 -1.95 -7.69 17.02
C GLY A 352 -0.68 -8.33 16.49
N THR A 353 0.50 -7.94 17.00
CA THR A 353 1.78 -8.49 16.53
C THR A 353 1.94 -9.98 16.84
N ALA A 354 1.45 -10.47 17.99
CA ALA A 354 1.44 -11.89 18.30
C ALA A 354 0.55 -12.66 17.30
N GLY A 355 -0.67 -12.19 17.04
CA GLY A 355 -1.56 -12.84 16.06
C GLY A 355 -0.99 -12.82 14.64
N ILE A 356 -0.38 -11.71 14.21
CA ILE A 356 0.31 -11.59 12.93
C ILE A 356 1.42 -12.63 12.82
N PHE A 357 2.27 -12.75 13.86
CA PHE A 357 3.37 -13.72 13.88
C PHE A 357 2.90 -15.16 13.66
N PHE A 358 1.91 -15.61 14.44
CA PHE A 358 1.40 -16.98 14.30
C PHE A 358 0.72 -17.21 12.95
N SER A 359 0.00 -16.23 12.44
CA SER A 359 -0.64 -16.32 11.11
C SER A 359 0.40 -16.43 9.99
N LEU A 360 1.43 -15.60 9.99
CA LEU A 360 2.51 -15.64 9.00
C LEU A 360 3.32 -16.94 9.08
N LEU A 361 3.60 -17.41 10.30
CA LEU A 361 4.26 -18.70 10.53
C LEU A 361 3.43 -19.85 9.94
N THR A 362 2.11 -19.82 10.15
CA THR A 362 1.19 -20.84 9.60
C THR A 362 1.18 -20.80 8.08
N VAL A 363 1.08 -19.62 7.44
CA VAL A 363 1.13 -19.51 5.98
C VAL A 363 2.46 -20.00 5.44
N GLY A 364 3.59 -19.61 6.06
CA GLY A 364 4.93 -20.07 5.69
C GLY A 364 5.07 -21.59 5.78
N ALA A 365 4.54 -22.20 6.84
CA ALA A 365 4.58 -23.66 7.04
C ALA A 365 3.71 -24.41 6.01
N LEU A 366 2.53 -23.88 5.67
CA LEU A 366 1.67 -24.45 4.63
C LEU A 366 2.37 -24.45 3.27
N PHE A 367 2.96 -23.34 2.84
CA PHE A 367 3.71 -23.28 1.58
C PHE A 367 4.96 -24.15 1.61
N LEU A 368 5.70 -24.22 2.72
CA LEU A 368 6.89 -25.08 2.83
C LEU A 368 6.54 -26.55 2.59
N GLY A 369 5.37 -27.00 3.04
CA GLY A 369 4.89 -28.37 2.81
C GLY A 369 4.73 -28.70 1.33
N THR A 370 4.25 -27.77 0.54
CA THR A 370 4.02 -27.96 -0.92
C THR A 370 5.29 -27.70 -1.73
N GLU A 371 6.11 -26.73 -1.35
CA GLU A 371 7.35 -26.39 -2.06
C GLU A 371 8.41 -27.51 -2.01
N LYS A 372 8.45 -28.29 -0.94
CA LYS A 372 9.35 -29.46 -0.81
C LYS A 372 9.05 -30.56 -1.85
N LEU A 373 7.88 -30.53 -2.46
CA LEU A 373 7.48 -31.49 -3.48
C LEU A 373 7.85 -31.04 -4.91
N SER A 374 8.45 -29.84 -5.07
CA SER A 374 8.90 -29.37 -6.37
C SER A 374 10.20 -30.06 -6.81
N VAL A 375 10.30 -30.33 -8.09
CA VAL A 375 11.44 -31.01 -8.72
C VAL A 375 12.12 -30.04 -9.70
N ASP A 376 13.44 -30.09 -9.76
CA ASP A 376 14.22 -29.26 -10.67
C ASP A 376 14.41 -29.95 -12.02
N SER A 377 13.91 -29.34 -13.07
CA SER A 377 14.04 -29.77 -14.48
C SER A 377 15.02 -28.89 -15.27
N GLY A 378 15.94 -28.21 -14.59
CA GLY A 378 16.85 -27.22 -15.19
C GLY A 378 17.64 -27.77 -16.38
N ASP A 379 18.23 -28.97 -16.26
CA ASP A 379 19.00 -29.58 -17.33
C ASP A 379 18.14 -29.89 -18.58
N THR A 380 16.91 -30.35 -18.37
CA THR A 380 15.97 -30.62 -19.47
C THR A 380 15.61 -29.32 -20.19
N ILE A 381 15.31 -28.27 -19.46
CA ILE A 381 14.97 -26.96 -20.06
C ILE A 381 16.21 -26.31 -20.68
N GLN A 382 17.40 -26.48 -20.11
CA GLN A 382 18.65 -26.01 -20.72
C GLN A 382 18.86 -26.61 -22.12
N SER A 383 18.50 -27.87 -22.32
CA SER A 383 18.60 -28.54 -23.63
C SER A 383 17.65 -27.96 -24.70
N LEU A 384 16.61 -27.24 -24.30
CA LEU A 384 15.66 -26.56 -25.19
C LEU A 384 16.07 -25.14 -25.57
N VAL A 385 17.18 -24.64 -25.02
CA VAL A 385 17.71 -23.31 -25.36
C VAL A 385 18.17 -23.30 -26.82
N LYS A 386 17.70 -22.32 -27.57
CA LYS A 386 18.04 -22.15 -28.98
C LYS A 386 19.47 -21.62 -29.18
N PRO A 387 20.06 -21.81 -30.39
CA PRO A 387 21.41 -21.27 -30.70
C PRO A 387 21.54 -19.74 -30.52
N ASP A 388 20.45 -19.00 -30.69
CA ASP A 388 20.35 -17.56 -30.48
C ASP A 388 20.29 -17.15 -28.99
N GLN A 389 20.49 -18.11 -28.09
CA GLN A 389 20.44 -17.90 -26.65
C GLN A 389 19.10 -17.42 -26.16
N THR A 390 18.02 -17.87 -26.76
CA THR A 390 16.64 -17.63 -26.34
C THR A 390 15.95 -18.94 -25.99
N LEU A 391 14.87 -18.87 -25.20
CA LEU A 391 13.98 -19.98 -24.90
C LEU A 391 12.54 -19.55 -25.17
N ALA A 392 11.79 -20.38 -25.86
CA ALA A 392 10.33 -20.22 -26.00
C ALA A 392 9.69 -21.58 -25.71
N LEU A 393 8.97 -21.66 -24.61
CA LEU A 393 8.35 -22.89 -24.13
C LEU A 393 6.88 -22.64 -23.78
N ARG A 394 5.97 -23.38 -24.36
CA ARG A 394 4.58 -23.41 -23.92
C ARG A 394 4.41 -24.52 -22.88
N PHE A 395 4.07 -24.12 -21.65
CA PHE A 395 3.89 -25.06 -20.54
C PHE A 395 2.40 -25.41 -20.44
N ASP A 396 2.00 -26.44 -21.17
CA ASP A 396 0.69 -27.07 -21.11
C ASP A 396 0.80 -28.51 -20.56
N GLN A 397 -0.33 -29.21 -20.43
CA GLN A 397 -0.33 -30.56 -19.88
C GLN A 397 0.57 -31.55 -20.67
N PRO A 398 0.62 -31.58 -22.01
CA PRO A 398 1.54 -32.43 -22.77
C PRO A 398 2.99 -32.12 -22.47
N GLU A 399 3.39 -30.85 -22.42
CA GLU A 399 4.77 -30.48 -22.14
C GLU A 399 5.14 -30.71 -20.66
N ALA A 400 4.22 -30.47 -19.73
CA ALA A 400 4.39 -30.83 -18.33
C ALA A 400 4.65 -32.35 -18.19
N SER A 401 3.85 -33.19 -18.87
CA SER A 401 4.04 -34.65 -18.89
C SER A 401 5.41 -35.04 -19.43
N ARG A 402 5.85 -34.39 -20.51
CA ARG A 402 7.16 -34.63 -21.13
C ARG A 402 8.32 -34.28 -20.18
N LEU A 403 8.26 -33.09 -19.54
CA LEU A 403 9.28 -32.65 -18.59
C LEU A 403 9.34 -33.57 -17.37
N LEU A 404 8.19 -33.96 -16.82
CA LEU A 404 8.09 -34.85 -15.68
C LEU A 404 8.58 -36.26 -15.99
N ALA A 405 8.31 -36.79 -17.21
CA ALA A 405 8.82 -38.10 -17.64
C ALA A 405 10.35 -38.15 -17.67
N GLY A 406 11.00 -37.03 -18.02
CA GLY A 406 12.46 -36.92 -18.02
C GLY A 406 13.09 -36.93 -16.62
N LEU A 407 12.30 -36.76 -15.54
CA LEU A 407 12.76 -36.69 -14.15
C LEU A 407 12.63 -38.01 -13.39
N GLY A 408 12.27 -39.11 -14.06
CA GLY A 408 12.15 -40.43 -13.47
C GLY A 408 11.15 -40.53 -12.33
N ASP A 409 11.53 -41.17 -11.20
CA ASP A 409 10.60 -41.38 -10.08
C ASP A 409 10.16 -40.07 -9.39
N ALA A 410 11.02 -39.07 -9.37
CA ALA A 410 10.69 -37.77 -8.79
C ALA A 410 9.56 -37.06 -9.57
N GLY A 411 9.55 -37.19 -10.90
CA GLY A 411 8.49 -36.62 -11.73
C GLY A 411 7.14 -37.33 -11.61
N ARG A 412 7.12 -38.61 -11.22
CA ARG A 412 5.87 -39.39 -11.08
C ARG A 412 4.98 -38.95 -9.93
N THR A 413 5.52 -38.20 -8.98
CA THR A 413 4.75 -37.67 -7.83
C THR A 413 3.94 -36.42 -8.15
N ILE A 414 4.16 -35.81 -9.32
CA ILE A 414 3.52 -34.56 -9.73
C ILE A 414 2.49 -34.85 -10.83
N ASP A 415 1.27 -34.40 -10.64
CA ASP A 415 0.23 -34.47 -11.66
C ASP A 415 0.46 -33.41 -12.75
N ALA A 416 0.77 -33.86 -13.96
CA ALA A 416 1.01 -33.00 -15.11
C ALA A 416 -0.17 -32.12 -15.49
N SER A 417 -1.41 -32.52 -15.16
CA SER A 417 -2.62 -31.73 -15.41
C SER A 417 -2.74 -30.54 -14.46
N ARG A 418 -2.01 -30.56 -13.33
CA ARG A 418 -2.03 -29.53 -12.30
C ARG A 418 -0.61 -29.21 -11.82
N ALA A 419 0.27 -28.93 -12.77
CA ALA A 419 1.65 -28.57 -12.52
C ALA A 419 1.88 -27.07 -12.71
N SER A 420 2.84 -26.52 -11.98
CA SER A 420 3.37 -25.17 -12.14
C SER A 420 4.84 -25.21 -12.54
N LEU A 421 5.27 -24.25 -13.36
CA LEU A 421 6.67 -24.10 -13.77
C LEU A 421 7.14 -22.68 -13.47
N THR A 422 8.34 -22.59 -12.87
CA THR A 422 9.10 -21.36 -12.72
C THR A 422 10.53 -21.59 -13.19
N VAL A 423 10.99 -20.78 -14.15
CA VAL A 423 12.36 -20.89 -14.67
C VAL A 423 13.21 -19.74 -14.14
N ILE A 424 14.30 -20.05 -13.45
CA ILE A 424 15.32 -19.12 -12.99
C ILE A 424 16.48 -19.21 -13.96
N TYR A 425 16.87 -18.09 -14.53
CA TYR A 425 17.85 -18.03 -15.60
C TYR A 425 18.78 -16.82 -15.46
N SER A 426 19.94 -16.89 -16.09
CA SER A 426 20.92 -15.82 -16.07
C SER A 426 21.62 -15.61 -17.42
N TYR A 427 22.09 -14.38 -17.62
CA TYR A 427 23.04 -14.01 -18.64
C TYR A 427 24.22 -13.30 -17.94
N GLY A 428 25.31 -14.02 -17.74
CA GLY A 428 26.43 -13.56 -16.91
C GLY A 428 25.99 -13.31 -15.47
N ASP A 429 26.31 -12.13 -14.94
CA ASP A 429 26.03 -11.77 -13.55
C ASP A 429 24.58 -11.29 -13.29
N PHE A 430 23.75 -11.21 -14.32
CA PHE A 430 22.36 -10.85 -14.17
C PHE A 430 21.48 -12.08 -14.19
N SER A 431 20.63 -12.23 -13.19
CA SER A 431 19.65 -13.32 -13.10
C SER A 431 18.24 -12.78 -13.03
N ALA A 432 17.31 -13.53 -13.61
CA ALA A 432 15.89 -13.25 -13.57
C ALA A 432 15.09 -14.55 -13.37
N ALA A 433 13.81 -14.41 -13.08
CA ALA A 433 12.89 -15.54 -13.01
C ALA A 433 11.64 -15.22 -13.81
N THR A 434 11.06 -16.23 -14.43
CA THR A 434 9.76 -16.12 -15.10
C THR A 434 8.66 -15.93 -14.07
N ALA A 435 7.52 -15.41 -14.50
CA ALA A 435 6.28 -15.59 -13.77
C ALA A 435 5.96 -17.08 -13.64
N VAL A 436 5.18 -17.46 -12.63
CA VAL A 436 4.75 -18.84 -12.45
C VAL A 436 3.72 -19.19 -13.52
N VAL A 437 4.01 -20.18 -14.37
CA VAL A 437 3.10 -20.65 -15.41
C VAL A 437 2.46 -21.96 -14.96
N ARG A 438 1.17 -22.15 -15.27
CA ARG A 438 0.39 -23.32 -14.86
C ARG A 438 -0.03 -24.15 -16.08
N SER A 439 0.06 -25.47 -15.97
CA SER A 439 -0.34 -26.40 -17.03
C SER A 439 -1.86 -26.48 -17.23
N ASP A 440 -2.64 -26.07 -16.22
CA ASP A 440 -4.11 -26.05 -16.25
C ASP A 440 -4.71 -24.74 -16.78
N ASP A 441 -3.90 -23.75 -17.16
CA ASP A 441 -4.38 -22.51 -17.80
C ASP A 441 -4.43 -22.67 -19.33
N PRO A 442 -5.63 -22.80 -19.93
CA PRO A 442 -5.76 -23.01 -21.37
C PRO A 442 -5.29 -21.81 -22.22
N ALA A 443 -5.16 -20.64 -21.60
CA ALA A 443 -4.73 -19.41 -22.25
C ALA A 443 -3.31 -18.97 -21.83
N ALA A 444 -2.54 -19.86 -21.19
CA ALA A 444 -1.18 -19.56 -20.81
C ALA A 444 -0.34 -19.17 -22.03
N ILE A 445 0.32 -18.03 -21.95
CA ILE A 445 1.29 -17.59 -22.96
C ILE A 445 2.56 -18.45 -22.86
N PRO A 446 3.26 -18.65 -23.97
CA PRO A 446 4.57 -19.29 -23.92
C PRO A 446 5.52 -18.52 -22.99
N VAL A 447 6.28 -19.23 -22.18
CA VAL A 447 7.43 -18.68 -21.46
C VAL A 447 8.46 -18.28 -22.50
N VAL A 448 8.72 -16.99 -22.64
CA VAL A 448 9.73 -16.45 -23.55
C VAL A 448 10.85 -15.83 -22.74
N ILE A 449 12.05 -16.40 -22.88
CA ILE A 449 13.26 -15.89 -22.24
C ILE A 449 14.15 -15.30 -23.32
N THR A 450 14.45 -14.02 -23.17
CA THR A 450 15.38 -13.28 -24.05
C THR A 450 16.40 -12.55 -23.20
N ARG A 451 17.49 -12.13 -23.79
CA ARG A 451 18.51 -11.35 -23.07
C ARG A 451 17.94 -10.04 -22.53
N GLU A 452 17.08 -9.39 -23.28
CA GLU A 452 16.44 -8.13 -22.89
C GLU A 452 15.55 -8.27 -21.65
N SER A 453 15.02 -9.46 -21.40
CA SER A 453 14.22 -9.73 -20.18
C SER A 453 15.07 -9.80 -18.90
N CYS A 454 16.40 -9.94 -19.01
CA CYS A 454 17.30 -10.14 -17.88
C CYS A 454 18.38 -9.06 -17.78
N VAL A 455 19.05 -8.72 -18.89
CA VAL A 455 20.18 -7.80 -18.90
C VAL A 455 19.69 -6.35 -19.04
N PRO A 456 20.10 -5.44 -18.15
CA PRO A 456 19.71 -4.04 -18.20
C PRO A 456 20.17 -3.32 -19.48
N ASN A 457 19.35 -2.40 -19.96
CA ASN A 457 19.67 -1.63 -21.16
C ASN A 457 20.74 -0.55 -20.93
N ASN A 458 20.85 -0.03 -19.70
CA ASN A 458 21.75 1.07 -19.37
C ASN A 458 22.51 0.82 -18.06
N ARG A 459 23.59 1.59 -17.85
CA ARG A 459 24.48 1.46 -16.68
C ARG A 459 23.78 1.82 -15.37
N ILE A 460 22.81 2.73 -15.38
CA ILE A 460 22.12 3.17 -14.18
C ILE A 460 21.24 2.02 -13.67
N GLU A 461 20.48 1.40 -14.55
CA GLU A 461 19.67 0.24 -14.21
C GLU A 461 20.54 -0.95 -13.76
N ALA A 462 21.65 -1.19 -14.45
CA ALA A 462 22.61 -2.22 -14.08
C ALA A 462 23.15 -2.02 -12.66
N PHE A 463 23.52 -0.80 -12.30
CA PHE A 463 24.00 -0.47 -10.94
C PHE A 463 22.95 -0.78 -9.86
N PHE A 464 21.68 -0.45 -10.10
CA PHE A 464 20.61 -0.74 -9.14
C PHE A 464 20.26 -2.23 -9.05
N ARG A 465 20.43 -3.00 -10.15
CA ARG A 465 20.16 -4.45 -10.11
C ARG A 465 21.33 -5.25 -9.53
N ASN A 466 22.54 -4.96 -9.95
CA ASN A 466 23.76 -5.56 -9.44
C ASN A 466 24.94 -4.61 -9.66
N PRO A 467 25.34 -3.81 -8.63
CA PRO A 467 26.41 -2.80 -8.77
C PRO A 467 27.79 -3.38 -9.07
N PHE A 468 27.98 -4.69 -8.88
CA PHE A 468 29.24 -5.39 -9.11
C PHE A 468 29.28 -6.19 -10.42
N ALA A 469 28.17 -6.18 -11.19
CA ALA A 469 28.07 -6.93 -12.43
C ALA A 469 28.76 -6.22 -13.61
N ASP A 470 29.40 -7.04 -14.48
CA ASP A 470 29.90 -6.57 -15.75
C ASP A 470 28.77 -6.59 -16.80
N LEU A 471 28.21 -5.40 -17.08
CA LEU A 471 27.15 -5.22 -18.07
C LEU A 471 27.60 -5.59 -19.50
N HIS A 472 28.88 -5.36 -19.85
CA HIS A 472 29.39 -5.66 -21.17
C HIS A 472 29.56 -7.19 -21.36
N ALA A 473 30.08 -7.87 -20.36
CA ALA A 473 30.18 -9.33 -20.36
C ALA A 473 28.79 -9.99 -20.43
N ALA A 474 27.83 -9.48 -19.68
CA ALA A 474 26.47 -10.01 -19.65
C ALA A 474 25.73 -9.89 -20.99
N ARG A 475 26.01 -8.85 -21.78
CA ARG A 475 25.43 -8.67 -23.12
C ARG A 475 25.87 -9.74 -24.12
N ASN A 476 26.97 -10.42 -23.87
CA ASN A 476 27.51 -11.47 -24.72
C ASN A 476 27.44 -12.85 -24.08
N ALA A 477 27.02 -12.92 -22.82
CA ALA A 477 26.94 -14.17 -22.08
C ALA A 477 25.87 -15.13 -22.66
N PRO A 478 26.11 -16.46 -22.62
CA PRO A 478 25.10 -17.44 -22.99
C PRO A 478 23.96 -17.45 -21.97
N LEU A 479 22.78 -17.92 -22.41
CA LEU A 479 21.65 -18.23 -21.53
C LEU A 479 21.98 -19.44 -20.70
N LYS A 480 21.97 -19.27 -19.38
CA LYS A 480 22.09 -20.36 -18.42
C LYS A 480 20.80 -20.50 -17.64
N ILE A 481 20.20 -21.68 -17.68
CA ILE A 481 19.10 -22.05 -16.79
C ILE A 481 19.71 -22.45 -15.45
N GLU A 482 19.50 -21.64 -14.43
CA GLU A 482 20.02 -21.93 -13.09
C GLU A 482 19.19 -23.00 -12.39
N ARG A 483 17.87 -22.91 -12.52
CA ARG A 483 16.89 -23.87 -12.01
C ARG A 483 15.60 -23.77 -12.78
N ALA A 484 14.89 -24.88 -12.91
CA ALA A 484 13.54 -24.91 -13.46
C ALA A 484 12.65 -25.76 -12.55
N LEU A 485 11.93 -25.08 -11.67
CA LEU A 485 11.14 -25.74 -10.65
C LEU A 485 9.76 -26.11 -11.21
N VAL A 486 9.51 -27.42 -11.31
CA VAL A 486 8.20 -27.99 -11.59
C VAL A 486 7.60 -28.45 -10.27
N GLY A 487 6.46 -27.89 -9.89
CA GLY A 487 5.77 -28.22 -8.64
C GLY A 487 4.33 -28.62 -8.88
N SER A 488 3.76 -29.40 -7.98
CA SER A 488 2.32 -29.68 -7.97
C SER A 488 1.55 -28.45 -7.49
N ILE A 489 0.48 -28.09 -8.19
CA ILE A 489 -0.47 -27.09 -7.68
C ILE A 489 -1.26 -27.74 -6.54
N PRO A 490 -1.23 -27.15 -5.32
CA PRO A 490 -1.94 -27.71 -4.17
C PRO A 490 -3.45 -27.86 -4.44
N ASP A 491 -4.11 -28.64 -3.63
CA ASP A 491 -5.56 -28.78 -3.68
C ASP A 491 -6.29 -27.54 -3.12
N SER A 492 -7.58 -27.43 -3.38
CA SER A 492 -8.37 -26.31 -2.92
C SER A 492 -8.52 -26.23 -1.40
N GLN A 493 -8.38 -27.36 -0.68
CA GLN A 493 -8.41 -27.36 0.80
C GLN A 493 -7.20 -26.64 1.36
N HIS A 494 -6.01 -26.91 0.81
CA HIS A 494 -4.79 -26.18 1.17
C HIS A 494 -4.97 -24.66 0.94
N GLY A 495 -5.57 -24.28 -0.20
CA GLY A 495 -5.86 -22.88 -0.50
C GLY A 495 -6.81 -22.21 0.50
N VAL A 496 -7.82 -22.95 0.98
CA VAL A 496 -8.74 -22.47 2.03
C VAL A 496 -8.00 -22.24 3.35
N PHE A 497 -7.10 -23.15 3.76
CA PHE A 497 -6.30 -22.95 4.98
C PHE A 497 -5.38 -21.74 4.88
N VAL A 498 -4.73 -21.53 3.74
CA VAL A 498 -3.92 -20.33 3.49
C VAL A 498 -4.80 -19.06 3.56
N ALA A 499 -5.97 -19.08 2.92
CA ALA A 499 -6.91 -17.95 2.97
C ALA A 499 -7.35 -17.63 4.40
N LEU A 500 -7.72 -18.63 5.20
CA LEU A 500 -8.11 -18.44 6.60
C LEU A 500 -6.97 -17.86 7.43
N ALA A 501 -5.74 -18.34 7.26
CA ALA A 501 -4.58 -17.79 7.95
C ALA A 501 -4.32 -16.33 7.57
N LEU A 502 -4.50 -15.96 6.29
CA LEU A 502 -4.41 -14.58 5.83
C LEU A 502 -5.55 -13.70 6.38
N PHE A 503 -6.78 -14.22 6.52
CA PHE A 503 -7.89 -13.47 7.13
C PHE A 503 -7.61 -13.20 8.61
N ILE A 504 -7.06 -14.18 9.33
CA ILE A 504 -6.63 -14.03 10.74
C ILE A 504 -5.48 -12.99 10.83
N PHE A 505 -4.50 -13.07 9.93
CA PHE A 505 -3.44 -12.06 9.81
C PHE A 505 -4.03 -10.66 9.69
N MET A 506 -4.95 -10.45 8.74
CA MET A 506 -5.53 -9.13 8.51
C MET A 506 -6.40 -8.65 9.68
N ALA A 507 -7.13 -9.53 10.34
CA ALA A 507 -7.91 -9.18 11.53
C ALA A 507 -7.01 -8.65 12.66
N PHE A 508 -5.93 -9.36 12.97
CA PHE A 508 -4.97 -8.92 14.00
C PHE A 508 -4.21 -7.66 13.60
N TYR A 509 -3.86 -7.52 12.32
CA TYR A 509 -3.24 -6.30 11.81
C TYR A 509 -4.16 -5.10 11.99
N SER A 510 -5.42 -5.21 11.57
CA SER A 510 -6.39 -4.11 11.58
C SER A 510 -6.78 -3.67 12.99
N VAL A 511 -6.92 -4.59 13.95
CA VAL A 511 -7.23 -4.25 15.35
C VAL A 511 -6.03 -3.66 16.08
N GLY A 512 -4.84 -4.15 15.79
CA GLY A 512 -3.60 -3.76 16.49
C GLY A 512 -2.78 -2.72 15.71
N PRO A 513 -1.73 -3.15 15.00
CA PRO A 513 -0.78 -2.24 14.33
C PRO A 513 -1.45 -1.25 13.38
N GLY A 514 -2.44 -1.67 12.61
CA GLY A 514 -3.09 -0.83 11.60
C GLY A 514 -3.71 0.46 12.14
N VAL A 515 -4.27 0.41 13.36
CA VAL A 515 -4.84 1.58 14.04
C VAL A 515 -3.81 2.26 14.94
N CYS A 516 -3.06 1.46 15.71
CA CYS A 516 -2.21 1.99 16.79
C CYS A 516 -0.96 2.69 16.27
N VAL A 517 -0.43 2.34 15.09
CA VAL A 517 0.84 2.88 14.58
C VAL A 517 0.79 4.39 14.36
N TRP A 518 -0.31 4.92 13.85
CA TRP A 518 -0.48 6.34 13.58
C TRP A 518 -0.65 7.16 14.86
N LEU A 519 -1.36 6.60 15.84
CA LEU A 519 -1.51 7.19 17.17
C LEU A 519 -0.18 7.19 17.89
N ALA A 520 0.51 6.05 17.95
CA ALA A 520 1.83 5.95 18.58
C ALA A 520 2.84 6.93 17.97
N LEU A 521 2.88 7.09 16.65
CA LEU A 521 3.74 8.05 15.98
C LEU A 521 3.50 9.48 16.50
N SER A 522 2.23 9.90 16.59
CA SER A 522 1.87 11.24 17.01
C SER A 522 2.07 11.48 18.51
N GLU A 523 1.91 10.45 19.33
CA GLU A 523 2.03 10.50 20.80
C GLU A 523 3.49 10.38 21.27
N LEU A 524 4.32 9.58 20.57
CA LEU A 524 5.73 9.41 20.92
C LEU A 524 6.61 10.61 20.55
N MET A 525 6.25 11.34 19.48
CA MET A 525 7.14 12.39 18.96
C MET A 525 7.15 13.64 19.88
N PRO A 526 8.32 13.98 20.48
CA PRO A 526 8.48 15.17 21.26
C PRO A 526 8.13 16.43 20.47
N THR A 527 7.52 17.39 21.15
CA THR A 527 6.95 18.60 20.54
C THR A 527 7.95 19.34 19.64
N ARG A 528 9.21 19.41 20.08
CA ARG A 528 10.29 20.13 19.39
C ARG A 528 10.68 19.51 18.05
N ILE A 529 10.67 18.18 17.92
CA ILE A 529 11.10 17.46 16.71
C ILE A 529 9.92 16.86 15.95
N ARG A 530 8.68 17.06 16.44
CA ARG A 530 7.48 16.35 15.96
C ARG A 530 7.32 16.40 14.44
N SER A 531 7.32 17.57 13.82
CA SER A 531 7.09 17.72 12.38
C SER A 531 8.14 16.97 11.57
N ASN A 532 9.41 17.23 11.81
CA ASN A 532 10.49 16.62 11.04
C ASN A 532 10.65 15.12 11.37
N GLY A 533 10.53 14.76 12.65
CA GLY A 533 10.63 13.37 13.10
C GLY A 533 9.52 12.49 12.53
N MET A 534 8.28 12.98 12.53
CA MET A 534 7.17 12.27 11.90
C MET A 534 7.37 12.11 10.39
N SER A 535 7.82 13.15 9.69
CA SER A 535 8.06 13.08 8.25
C SER A 535 9.13 12.04 7.90
N ILE A 536 10.25 12.03 8.62
CA ILE A 536 11.33 11.05 8.40
C ILE A 536 10.83 9.62 8.67
N ALA A 537 10.11 9.41 9.77
CA ALA A 537 9.57 8.10 10.11
C ALA A 537 8.55 7.60 9.07
N LEU A 538 7.73 8.50 8.50
CA LEU A 538 6.79 8.17 7.42
C LEU A 538 7.50 7.80 6.12
N VAL A 539 8.54 8.53 5.76
CA VAL A 539 9.36 8.20 4.58
C VAL A 539 10.00 6.83 4.74
N LEU A 540 10.57 6.54 5.93
CA LEU A 540 11.13 5.23 6.22
C LEU A 540 10.08 4.12 6.11
N ASN A 541 8.88 4.34 6.66
CA ASN A 541 7.75 3.43 6.55
C ASN A 541 7.43 3.09 5.08
N GLN A 542 7.28 4.10 4.23
CA GLN A 542 6.98 3.92 2.82
C GLN A 542 8.14 3.29 2.04
N MET A 543 9.38 3.62 2.36
CA MET A 543 10.56 3.00 1.75
C MET A 543 10.63 1.50 2.04
N VAL A 544 10.43 1.08 3.28
CA VAL A 544 10.38 -0.35 3.64
C VAL A 544 9.30 -1.07 2.84
N SER A 545 8.10 -0.50 2.75
CA SER A 545 7.00 -1.05 1.95
C SER A 545 7.37 -1.20 0.48
N THR A 546 7.99 -0.17 -0.10
CA THR A 546 8.43 -0.15 -1.51
C THR A 546 9.46 -1.25 -1.79
N ILE A 547 10.48 -1.38 -0.92
CA ILE A 547 11.53 -2.39 -1.08
C ILE A 547 10.92 -3.80 -0.99
N LEU A 548 10.06 -4.05 -0.01
CA LEU A 548 9.44 -5.36 0.16
C LEU A 548 8.55 -5.74 -1.02
N ALA A 549 7.78 -4.79 -1.56
CA ALA A 549 6.97 -5.04 -2.75
C ALA A 549 7.84 -5.30 -4.00
N ALA A 550 8.95 -4.57 -4.15
CA ALA A 550 9.85 -4.73 -5.29
C ALA A 550 10.60 -6.08 -5.30
N VAL A 551 10.92 -6.62 -4.12
CA VAL A 551 11.65 -7.90 -4.02
C VAL A 551 10.72 -9.11 -3.86
N PHE A 552 9.41 -8.92 -3.72
CA PHE A 552 8.47 -9.99 -3.38
C PHE A 552 8.50 -11.14 -4.40
N LEU A 553 8.12 -10.90 -5.66
CA LEU A 553 8.10 -11.95 -6.68
C LEU A 553 9.51 -12.50 -7.00
N PRO A 554 10.58 -11.71 -7.12
CA PRO A 554 11.93 -12.23 -7.23
C PRO A 554 12.34 -13.22 -6.13
N VAL A 555 12.01 -12.91 -4.87
CA VAL A 555 12.29 -13.82 -3.74
C VAL A 555 11.41 -15.05 -3.82
N VAL A 556 10.12 -14.89 -4.07
CA VAL A 556 9.17 -16.01 -4.22
C VAL A 556 9.61 -16.94 -5.35
N SER A 557 9.98 -16.40 -6.51
CA SER A 557 10.39 -17.22 -7.66
C SER A 557 11.69 -17.99 -7.40
N LYS A 558 12.64 -17.42 -6.63
CA LYS A 558 13.93 -18.07 -6.33
C LYS A 558 13.89 -19.01 -5.13
N HIS A 559 13.13 -18.66 -4.10
CA HIS A 559 13.19 -19.30 -2.78
C HIS A 559 11.83 -19.78 -2.26
N GLY A 560 10.76 -19.54 -3.00
CA GLY A 560 9.40 -19.92 -2.63
C GLY A 560 8.67 -18.89 -1.74
N TYR A 561 7.37 -19.08 -1.61
CA TYR A 561 6.51 -18.28 -0.73
C TYR A 561 6.84 -18.46 0.75
N SER A 562 7.21 -19.69 1.16
CA SER A 562 7.56 -19.98 2.55
C SER A 562 8.66 -19.07 3.07
N THR A 563 9.70 -18.83 2.27
CA THR A 563 10.83 -17.98 2.64
C THR A 563 10.40 -16.56 2.97
N ILE A 564 9.55 -15.95 2.14
CA ILE A 564 9.12 -14.56 2.36
C ILE A 564 8.17 -14.44 3.56
N PHE A 565 7.29 -15.43 3.77
CA PHE A 565 6.41 -15.43 4.94
C PHE A 565 7.17 -15.64 6.25
N PHE A 566 8.20 -16.50 6.27
CA PHE A 566 9.08 -16.64 7.43
C PHE A 566 9.93 -15.39 7.69
N ALA A 567 10.36 -14.68 6.63
CA ALA A 567 11.02 -13.38 6.78
C ALA A 567 10.08 -12.34 7.41
N PHE A 568 8.84 -12.25 6.95
CA PHE A 568 7.84 -11.36 7.54
C PHE A 568 7.53 -11.73 9.01
N ALA A 569 7.42 -13.02 9.31
CA ALA A 569 7.27 -13.50 10.69
C ALA A 569 8.45 -13.09 11.57
N SER A 570 9.69 -13.20 11.07
CA SER A 570 10.91 -12.81 11.80
C SER A 570 10.92 -11.31 12.11
N PHE A 571 10.57 -10.45 11.16
CA PHE A 571 10.42 -9.02 11.40
C PHE A 571 9.28 -8.72 12.39
N THR A 572 8.22 -9.52 12.38
CA THR A 572 7.11 -9.36 13.33
C THR A 572 7.54 -9.69 14.76
N VAL A 573 8.50 -10.62 14.97
CA VAL A 573 9.10 -10.85 16.30
C VAL A 573 9.81 -9.59 16.80
N ILE A 574 10.60 -8.93 15.94
CA ILE A 574 11.26 -7.66 16.29
C ILE A 574 10.20 -6.60 16.66
N TYR A 575 9.10 -6.55 15.88
CA TYR A 575 7.98 -5.65 16.15
C TYR A 575 7.33 -5.92 17.51
N PHE A 576 7.03 -7.20 17.80
CA PHE A 576 6.46 -7.62 19.08
C PHE A 576 7.37 -7.24 20.26
N VAL A 577 8.65 -7.58 20.19
CA VAL A 577 9.64 -7.24 21.22
C VAL A 577 9.71 -5.74 21.44
N THR A 578 9.78 -4.96 20.35
CA THR A 578 9.84 -3.50 20.42
C THR A 578 8.61 -2.92 21.11
N THR A 579 7.41 -3.35 20.73
CA THR A 579 6.17 -2.81 21.30
C THR A 579 5.87 -3.36 22.70
N ALA A 580 6.27 -4.59 23.00
CA ALA A 580 6.03 -5.20 24.30
C ALA A 580 6.92 -4.62 25.40
N PHE A 581 8.19 -4.38 25.11
CA PHE A 581 9.19 -4.02 26.12
C PHE A 581 9.62 -2.55 26.10
N PHE A 582 9.65 -1.90 24.93
CA PHE A 582 10.18 -0.54 24.80
C PHE A 582 9.10 0.53 24.64
N LEU A 583 7.89 0.16 24.18
CA LEU A 583 6.78 1.12 24.04
C LEU A 583 6.13 1.36 25.41
N PRO A 584 6.08 2.60 25.93
CA PRO A 584 5.27 2.93 27.09
C PRO A 584 3.77 2.91 26.73
N GLU A 585 2.89 2.68 27.71
CA GLU A 585 1.45 2.90 27.48
C GLU A 585 1.18 4.41 27.43
N THR A 586 0.60 4.85 26.32
CA THR A 586 0.35 6.28 26.07
C THR A 586 -1.09 6.70 26.34
N LYS A 587 -1.97 5.73 26.62
CA LYS A 587 -3.39 5.99 26.89
C LYS A 587 -3.57 6.91 28.11
N GLY A 588 -4.27 8.04 27.89
CA GLY A 588 -4.59 9.01 28.95
C GLY A 588 -3.42 9.81 29.47
N LYS A 589 -2.24 9.70 28.86
CA LYS A 589 -1.05 10.46 29.20
C LYS A 589 -0.92 11.72 28.35
N THR A 590 -0.42 12.79 28.96
CA THR A 590 -0.07 14.01 28.22
C THR A 590 1.27 13.81 27.49
N LEU A 591 1.53 14.67 26.51
CA LEU A 591 2.79 14.62 25.76
C LEU A 591 4.00 14.91 26.64
N GLU A 592 3.81 15.80 27.62
CA GLU A 592 4.82 16.19 28.60
C GLU A 592 5.17 15.02 29.53
N GLU A 593 4.20 14.23 29.95
CA GLU A 593 4.40 13.01 30.74
C GLU A 593 5.18 11.96 29.94
N ILE A 594 4.87 11.80 28.64
CA ILE A 594 5.58 10.86 27.76
C ILE A 594 7.03 11.35 27.53
N GLU A 595 7.26 12.66 27.34
CA GLU A 595 8.61 13.23 27.27
C GLU A 595 9.39 13.01 28.57
N GLY A 596 8.75 13.22 29.74
CA GLY A 596 9.32 12.99 31.07
C GLY A 596 9.76 11.55 31.32
N TYR A 597 8.99 10.58 30.83
CA TYR A 597 9.34 9.16 30.87
C TYR A 597 10.69 8.88 30.18
N PHE A 598 10.90 9.46 28.99
CA PHE A 598 12.15 9.27 28.24
C PHE A 598 13.32 10.10 28.79
N GLU A 599 13.05 11.13 29.56
CA GLU A 599 14.08 11.89 30.34
C GLU A 599 14.55 11.13 31.57
N GLY A 600 13.76 10.17 32.08
CA GLY A 600 14.04 9.43 33.33
C GLY A 600 13.68 10.19 34.58
N THR A 601 12.85 11.22 34.48
CA THR A 601 12.39 12.06 35.62
C THR A 601 11.16 11.48 36.33
N GLU A 602 10.41 10.58 35.68
CA GLU A 602 9.28 9.86 36.26
C GLU A 602 9.65 8.42 36.63
N LYS A 603 9.13 7.94 37.78
CA LYS A 603 9.35 6.57 38.22
C LYS A 603 8.78 5.58 37.18
N GLN A 604 9.63 4.68 36.70
CA GLN A 604 9.33 3.63 35.72
C GLN A 604 8.12 2.72 36.06
N ALA A 605 7.65 2.75 37.33
CA ALA A 605 6.63 1.83 37.85
C ALA A 605 5.21 2.08 37.33
N ASP A 606 4.87 3.30 36.90
CA ASP A 606 3.49 3.67 36.53
C ASP A 606 3.20 3.58 35.01
N LEU A 607 4.18 3.20 34.20
CA LEU A 607 4.09 3.19 32.73
C LEU A 607 4.37 1.82 32.07
N LEU A 608 4.75 0.81 32.86
CA LEU A 608 4.95 -0.59 32.44
C LEU A 608 3.68 -1.43 32.57
#